data_b8d6ab735e95e971c3a172ca358f8f40
#
_entry.id   b8d6ab735e95e971c3a172ca358f8f40
#
_cell.length_a   1.000
_cell.length_b   1.000
_cell.length_c   1.000
_cell.angle_alpha   90.00
_cell.angle_beta   90.00
_cell.angle_gamma   90.00
#
_symmetry.space_group_name_H-M   'P 1'
#
loop_
_entity.id
_entity.type
_entity.pdbx_description
1 polymer ?
#
loop_
_entity_poly.entity_id
_entity_poly.type
_entity_poly.pdbx_seq_one_letter_code
_entity_poly.pdbx_strand_id
1 'polypeptide(L)'
;GNFATSFLGKMVFSAIFAKLYEVSGAGTAIAVGVSKLIFRENATQKVKVALCFLVGIICQFVLVIGGIGPVLCIFMTVPIFFPLMEQVGIPRRYGVPALVAGALVFGNVAAGAPTNGNVMIVNHLGGAGSDGALSSYIVLAIELVVIVYLLTNMAVKAMNNGETFAYGPSFKPLLD
;
A
#
# COMPACT_ATOMS: atom_id res chain seq x y z
N GLY A 1 26.30 -15.75 -4.72
CA GLY A 1 26.28 -14.39 -5.18
C GLY A 1 25.06 -13.90 -5.97
N ASN A 2 24.35 -14.75 -6.72
CA ASN A 2 23.30 -14.28 -7.66
C ASN A 2 22.07 -13.62 -7.01
N PHE A 3 21.73 -13.98 -5.77
CA PHE A 3 20.59 -13.40 -5.08
C PHE A 3 20.79 -11.91 -4.74
N ALA A 4 21.97 -11.59 -4.20
CA ALA A 4 22.26 -10.21 -3.81
C ALA A 4 22.31 -9.26 -5.01
N THR A 5 22.90 -9.68 -6.13
CA THR A 5 22.97 -8.88 -7.36
C THR A 5 21.57 -8.66 -7.98
N SER A 6 20.76 -9.71 -8.04
CA SER A 6 19.38 -9.59 -8.57
C SER A 6 18.49 -8.71 -7.68
N PHE A 7 18.65 -8.79 -6.36
CA PHE A 7 17.89 -8.00 -5.42
C PHE A 7 18.31 -6.52 -5.43
N LEU A 8 19.62 -6.26 -5.43
CA LEU A 8 20.16 -4.89 -5.47
C LEU A 8 19.74 -4.16 -6.73
N GLY A 9 19.82 -4.80 -7.90
CA GLY A 9 19.38 -4.21 -9.16
C GLY A 9 17.91 -3.80 -9.12
N LYS A 10 17.02 -4.67 -8.65
CA LYS A 10 15.61 -4.37 -8.49
C LYS A 10 15.37 -3.19 -7.54
N MET A 11 16.07 -3.14 -6.41
CA MET A 11 15.93 -2.02 -5.45
C MET A 11 16.39 -0.70 -6.05
N VAL A 12 17.53 -0.67 -6.74
CA VAL A 12 18.04 0.55 -7.38
C VAL A 12 17.08 1.05 -8.46
N PHE A 13 16.62 0.20 -9.36
CA PHE A 13 15.66 0.58 -10.39
C PHE A 13 14.35 1.10 -9.80
N SER A 14 13.88 0.50 -8.73
CA SER A 14 12.64 0.95 -8.07
C SER A 14 12.81 2.27 -7.34
N ALA A 15 13.97 2.51 -6.73
CA ALA A 15 14.27 3.80 -6.12
C ALA A 15 14.37 4.91 -7.18
N ILE A 16 15.00 4.61 -8.33
CA ILE A 16 15.05 5.54 -9.48
C ILE A 16 13.63 5.81 -10.00
N PHE A 17 12.83 4.77 -10.17
CA PHE A 17 11.44 4.92 -10.64
C PHE A 17 10.60 5.74 -9.66
N ALA A 18 10.69 5.46 -8.36
CA ALA A 18 9.99 6.22 -7.32
C ALA A 18 10.42 7.70 -7.34
N LYS A 19 11.71 7.98 -7.55
CA LYS A 19 12.21 9.34 -7.65
C LYS A 19 11.75 10.06 -8.91
N LEU A 20 11.75 9.39 -10.05
CA LEU A 20 11.18 9.93 -11.30
C LEU A 20 9.69 10.22 -11.16
N TYR A 21 8.96 9.34 -10.47
CA TYR A 21 7.53 9.49 -10.22
C TYR A 21 7.23 10.69 -9.29
N GLU A 22 8.07 10.90 -8.27
CA GLU A 22 8.01 12.06 -7.39
C GLU A 22 8.32 13.36 -8.17
N VAL A 23 9.43 13.39 -8.89
CA VAL A 23 9.88 14.59 -9.64
C VAL A 23 8.93 14.95 -10.79
N SER A 24 8.31 13.97 -11.44
CA SER A 24 7.33 14.20 -12.51
C SER A 24 6.00 14.76 -12.01
N GLY A 25 5.75 14.74 -10.70
CA GLY A 25 4.46 15.12 -10.12
C GLY A 25 3.32 14.15 -10.40
N ALA A 26 3.61 13.01 -11.05
CA ALA A 26 2.59 12.02 -11.41
C ALA A 26 1.92 11.44 -10.16
N GLY A 27 2.69 11.18 -9.09
CA GLY A 27 2.16 10.71 -7.81
C GLY A 27 1.16 11.68 -7.21
N THR A 28 1.49 12.97 -7.21
CA THR A 28 0.62 14.03 -6.71
C THR A 28 -0.63 14.18 -7.57
N ALA A 29 -0.52 14.10 -8.90
CA ALA A 29 -1.66 14.18 -9.81
C ALA A 29 -2.64 13.02 -9.59
N ILE A 30 -2.15 11.80 -9.40
CA ILE A 30 -2.98 10.63 -9.06
C ILE A 30 -3.60 10.80 -7.67
N ALA A 31 -2.83 11.26 -6.68
CA ALA A 31 -3.33 11.53 -5.33
C ALA A 31 -4.48 12.55 -5.37
N VAL A 32 -4.35 13.64 -6.13
CA VAL A 32 -5.41 14.64 -6.32
C VAL A 32 -6.62 14.04 -7.05
N GLY A 33 -6.42 13.22 -8.07
CA GLY A 33 -7.51 12.51 -8.75
C GLY A 33 -8.30 11.59 -7.83
N VAL A 34 -7.60 10.82 -7.01
CA VAL A 34 -8.20 9.90 -6.03
C VAL A 34 -8.82 10.66 -4.86
N SER A 35 -8.22 11.78 -4.44
CA SER A 35 -8.77 12.59 -3.35
C SER A 35 -10.17 13.11 -3.66
N LYS A 36 -10.48 13.44 -4.92
CA LYS A 36 -11.83 13.84 -5.35
C LYS A 36 -12.88 12.75 -5.10
N LEU A 37 -12.49 11.48 -5.14
CA LEU A 37 -13.36 10.35 -4.79
C LEU A 37 -13.54 10.21 -3.28
N ILE A 38 -12.50 10.51 -2.50
CA ILE A 38 -12.50 10.40 -1.03
C ILE A 38 -13.22 11.58 -0.40
N PHE A 39 -13.04 12.80 -0.93
CA PHE A 39 -13.62 14.04 -0.39
C PHE A 39 -15.02 14.32 -0.94
N ARG A 40 -15.85 13.31 -1.08
CA ARG A 40 -17.26 13.50 -1.40
C ARG A 40 -17.95 14.31 -0.27
N GLU A 41 -18.77 15.28 -0.62
CA GLU A 41 -19.31 16.33 0.28
C GLU A 41 -19.98 15.83 1.57
N ASN A 42 -20.48 14.58 1.60
CA ASN A 42 -21.20 14.02 2.75
C ASN A 42 -20.45 12.87 3.47
N ALA A 43 -19.14 12.68 3.22
CA ALA A 43 -18.41 11.59 3.86
C ALA A 43 -17.98 11.97 5.29
N THR A 44 -18.32 11.14 6.27
CA THR A 44 -17.84 11.28 7.65
C THR A 44 -16.32 11.10 7.69
N GLN A 45 -15.65 11.71 8.69
CA GLN A 45 -14.20 11.58 8.85
C GLN A 45 -13.73 10.11 8.87
N LYS A 46 -14.49 9.26 9.53
CA LYS A 46 -14.20 7.81 9.58
C LYS A 46 -14.22 7.17 8.20
N VAL A 47 -15.15 7.55 7.34
CA VAL A 47 -15.24 7.04 5.96
C VAL A 47 -14.06 7.55 5.12
N LYS A 48 -13.66 8.81 5.26
CA LYS A 48 -12.50 9.37 4.56
C LYS A 48 -11.21 8.63 4.91
N VAL A 49 -11.01 8.36 6.20
CA VAL A 49 -9.85 7.58 6.70
C VAL A 49 -9.86 6.15 6.15
N ALA A 50 -11.02 5.48 6.18
CA ALA A 50 -11.17 4.12 5.65
C ALA A 50 -10.89 4.05 4.15
N LEU A 51 -11.42 5.00 3.38
CA LEU A 51 -11.18 5.08 1.93
C LEU A 51 -9.71 5.36 1.62
N CYS A 52 -9.04 6.22 2.40
CA CYS A 52 -7.62 6.48 2.22
C CYS A 52 -6.79 5.20 2.40
N PHE A 53 -7.01 4.45 3.47
CA PHE A 53 -6.33 3.17 3.68
C PHE A 53 -6.67 2.14 2.59
N LEU A 54 -7.93 2.04 2.23
CA LEU A 54 -8.40 1.13 1.18
C LEU A 54 -7.69 1.40 -0.16
N VAL A 55 -7.58 2.66 -0.56
CA VAL A 55 -6.88 3.06 -1.80
C VAL A 55 -5.40 2.67 -1.74
N GLY A 56 -4.71 2.96 -0.64
CA GLY A 56 -3.30 2.58 -0.46
C GLY A 56 -3.08 1.07 -0.58
N ILE A 57 -3.94 0.28 0.04
CA ILE A 57 -3.89 -1.18 0.03
C ILE A 57 -4.22 -1.74 -1.36
N ILE A 58 -5.26 -1.22 -2.03
CA ILE A 58 -5.64 -1.66 -3.38
C ILE A 58 -4.54 -1.33 -4.40
N CYS A 59 -3.91 -0.16 -4.32
CA CYS A 59 -2.77 0.17 -5.18
C CYS A 59 -1.65 -0.86 -5.03
N GLN A 60 -1.34 -1.27 -3.82
CA GLN A 60 -0.34 -2.31 -3.57
C GLN A 60 -0.76 -3.67 -4.12
N PHE A 61 -2.01 -4.05 -3.92
CA PHE A 61 -2.56 -5.30 -4.46
C PHE A 61 -2.43 -5.39 -5.97
N VAL A 62 -2.79 -4.32 -6.69
CA VAL A 62 -2.66 -4.26 -8.16
C VAL A 62 -1.20 -4.41 -8.59
N LEU A 63 -0.26 -3.76 -7.90
CA LEU A 63 1.17 -3.85 -8.21
C LEU A 63 1.73 -5.26 -7.95
N VAL A 64 1.31 -5.90 -6.86
CA VAL A 64 1.74 -7.27 -6.51
C VAL A 64 1.21 -8.29 -7.52
N ILE A 65 -0.07 -8.19 -7.92
CA ILE A 65 -0.62 -9.06 -9.00
C ILE A 65 0.13 -8.83 -10.31
N GLY A 66 0.54 -7.60 -10.59
CA GLY A 66 1.39 -7.26 -11.74
C GLY A 66 2.81 -7.83 -11.68
N GLY A 67 3.16 -8.56 -10.63
CA GLY A 67 4.46 -9.22 -10.48
C GLY A 67 5.54 -8.35 -9.83
N ILE A 68 5.18 -7.19 -9.30
CA ILE A 68 6.12 -6.33 -8.61
C ILE A 68 6.32 -6.86 -7.19
N GLY A 69 7.59 -7.03 -6.78
CA GLY A 69 7.90 -7.53 -5.45
C GLY A 69 7.36 -6.61 -4.33
N PRO A 70 6.92 -7.19 -3.18
CA PRO A 70 6.21 -6.43 -2.14
C PRO A 70 6.99 -5.21 -1.61
N VAL A 71 8.30 -5.32 -1.46
CA VAL A 71 9.14 -4.19 -1.01
C VAL A 71 9.11 -3.03 -2.01
N LEU A 72 9.11 -3.35 -3.31
CA LEU A 72 9.07 -2.34 -4.37
C LEU A 72 7.72 -1.65 -4.44
N CYS A 73 6.64 -2.41 -4.22
CA CYS A 73 5.28 -1.86 -4.15
C CYS A 73 5.16 -0.78 -3.08
N ILE A 74 5.81 -0.96 -1.92
CA ILE A 74 5.83 0.05 -0.85
C ILE A 74 6.43 1.35 -1.39
N PHE A 75 7.62 1.30 -1.98
CA PHE A 75 8.29 2.50 -2.50
C PHE A 75 7.48 3.20 -3.61
N MET A 76 6.83 2.44 -4.48
CA MET A 76 6.00 2.99 -5.56
C MET A 76 4.70 3.62 -5.05
N THR A 77 4.16 3.13 -3.94
CA THR A 77 2.88 3.63 -3.39
C THR A 77 3.08 4.83 -2.47
N VAL A 78 4.24 4.98 -1.83
CA VAL A 78 4.55 6.10 -0.92
C VAL A 78 4.23 7.47 -1.52
N PRO A 79 4.66 7.82 -2.75
CA PRO A 79 4.40 9.14 -3.34
C PRO A 79 2.91 9.45 -3.58
N ILE A 80 2.07 8.44 -3.63
CA ILE A 80 0.60 8.60 -3.79
C ILE A 80 -0.07 8.63 -2.42
N PHE A 81 0.32 7.71 -1.56
CA PHE A 81 -0.40 7.43 -0.32
C PHE A 81 -0.18 8.48 0.76
N PHE A 82 1.07 8.97 0.93
CA PHE A 82 1.36 9.96 1.96
C PHE A 82 0.70 11.31 1.72
N PRO A 83 0.65 11.87 0.49
CA PRO A 83 -0.14 13.06 0.20
C PRO A 83 -1.64 12.91 0.49
N LEU A 84 -2.20 11.71 0.22
CA LEU A 84 -3.61 11.42 0.57
C LEU A 84 -3.82 11.40 2.09
N MET A 85 -2.91 10.79 2.84
CA MET A 85 -2.96 10.78 4.30
C MET A 85 -2.89 12.20 4.88
N GLU A 86 -2.04 13.04 4.30
CA GLU A 86 -1.90 14.43 4.69
C GLU A 86 -3.20 15.22 4.49
N GLN A 87 -3.81 15.11 3.30
CA GLN A 87 -5.09 15.77 2.99
C GLN A 87 -6.22 15.32 3.93
N VAL A 88 -6.23 14.06 4.34
CA VAL A 88 -7.22 13.52 5.29
C VAL A 88 -6.87 13.88 6.73
N GLY A 89 -5.61 14.26 7.02
CA GLY A 89 -5.08 14.54 8.35
C GLY A 89 -4.71 13.29 9.16
N ILE A 90 -4.47 12.16 8.51
CA ILE A 90 -4.12 10.90 9.18
C ILE A 90 -2.70 10.97 9.73
N PRO A 91 -2.44 10.65 11.02
CA PRO A 91 -1.09 10.67 11.57
C PRO A 91 -0.14 9.76 10.80
N ARG A 92 1.02 10.29 10.41
CA ARG A 92 2.01 9.65 9.54
C ARG A 92 2.46 8.26 10.01
N ARG A 93 2.45 8.02 11.32
CA ARG A 93 2.83 6.72 11.91
C ARG A 93 1.99 5.54 11.41
N TYR A 94 0.77 5.78 10.92
CA TYR A 94 -0.09 4.74 10.36
C TYR A 94 0.20 4.42 8.89
N GLY A 95 1.01 5.24 8.22
CA GLY A 95 1.34 5.06 6.80
C GLY A 95 2.14 3.79 6.55
N VAL A 96 3.24 3.62 7.29
CA VAL A 96 4.10 2.43 7.11
C VAL A 96 3.36 1.14 7.45
N PRO A 97 2.66 1.00 8.60
CA PRO A 97 1.86 -0.19 8.88
C PRO A 97 0.82 -0.51 7.78
N ALA A 98 0.15 0.50 7.22
CA ALA A 98 -0.82 0.29 6.15
C ALA A 98 -0.16 -0.22 4.86
N LEU A 99 0.98 0.35 4.47
CA LEU A 99 1.72 -0.08 3.29
C LEU A 99 2.33 -1.47 3.47
N VAL A 100 2.89 -1.76 4.65
CA VAL A 100 3.44 -3.08 4.96
C VAL A 100 2.32 -4.13 4.97
N ALA A 101 1.19 -3.85 5.59
CA ALA A 101 0.04 -4.75 5.58
C ALA A 101 -0.44 -5.02 4.14
N GLY A 102 -0.59 -3.99 3.31
CA GLY A 102 -0.96 -4.14 1.92
C GLY A 102 0.03 -4.99 1.11
N ALA A 103 1.32 -4.69 1.20
CA ALA A 103 2.34 -5.35 0.40
C ALA A 103 2.63 -6.79 0.84
N LEU A 104 2.75 -7.04 2.15
CA LEU A 104 3.14 -8.35 2.66
C LEU A 104 1.95 -9.31 2.75
N VAL A 105 0.80 -8.86 3.21
CA VAL A 105 -0.39 -9.69 3.32
C VAL A 105 -0.85 -10.11 1.92
N PHE A 106 -1.09 -9.15 1.03
CA PHE A 106 -1.56 -9.47 -0.32
C PHE A 106 -0.49 -10.15 -1.16
N GLY A 107 0.80 -9.81 -0.96
CA GLY A 107 1.89 -10.44 -1.69
C GLY A 107 2.10 -11.92 -1.38
N ASN A 108 1.74 -12.36 -0.18
CA ASN A 108 1.95 -13.74 0.24
C ASN A 108 0.67 -14.59 0.21
N VAL A 109 -0.50 -13.97 0.38
CA VAL A 109 -1.78 -14.68 0.47
C VAL A 109 -2.48 -14.79 -0.89
N ALA A 110 -2.29 -13.83 -1.80
CA ALA A 110 -2.95 -13.86 -3.11
C ALA A 110 -2.44 -15.04 -3.95
N ALA A 111 -3.24 -16.07 -4.08
CA ALA A 111 -2.96 -17.19 -4.97
C ALA A 111 -2.84 -16.70 -6.42
N GLY A 112 -1.82 -17.16 -7.13
CA GLY A 112 -1.54 -16.73 -8.50
C GLY A 112 -0.76 -15.41 -8.61
N ALA A 113 -0.54 -14.68 -7.53
CA ALA A 113 0.42 -13.57 -7.57
C ALA A 113 1.83 -14.12 -7.81
N PRO A 114 2.57 -13.62 -8.81
CA PRO A 114 3.90 -14.14 -9.18
C PRO A 114 4.97 -13.67 -8.18
N THR A 115 4.71 -13.83 -6.89
CA THR A 115 5.67 -13.58 -5.83
C THR A 115 6.62 -14.76 -5.69
N ASN A 116 7.84 -14.52 -5.23
CA ASN A 116 8.82 -15.57 -5.05
C ASN A 116 8.32 -16.70 -4.13
N GLY A 117 7.55 -16.37 -3.10
CA GLY A 117 6.95 -17.33 -2.19
C GLY A 117 5.93 -18.24 -2.89
N ASN A 118 4.99 -17.66 -3.61
CA ASN A 118 3.96 -18.41 -4.32
C ASN A 118 4.55 -19.27 -5.44
N VAL A 119 5.52 -18.74 -6.20
CA VAL A 119 6.22 -19.51 -7.24
C VAL A 119 6.98 -20.72 -6.65
N MET A 120 7.62 -20.55 -5.50
CA MET A 120 8.28 -21.68 -4.82
C MET A 120 7.27 -22.74 -4.36
N ILE A 121 6.16 -22.32 -3.77
CA ILE A 121 5.12 -23.24 -3.29
C ILE A 121 4.53 -24.04 -4.47
N VAL A 122 4.13 -23.35 -5.54
CA VAL A 122 3.59 -24.00 -6.75
C VAL A 122 4.59 -24.99 -7.36
N ASN A 123 5.85 -24.61 -7.47
CA ASN A 123 6.89 -25.49 -8.03
C ASN A 123 7.17 -26.74 -7.17
N HIS A 124 7.06 -26.64 -5.85
CA HIS A 124 7.30 -27.76 -4.94
C HIS A 124 6.08 -28.66 -4.73
N LEU A 125 4.87 -28.10 -4.81
CA LEU A 125 3.62 -28.85 -4.62
C LEU A 125 3.04 -29.40 -5.93
N GLY A 126 3.75 -29.29 -7.05
CA GLY A 126 3.38 -29.93 -8.31
C GLY A 126 2.08 -29.40 -8.92
N GLY A 127 1.79 -28.12 -8.77
CA GLY A 127 0.60 -27.49 -9.35
C GLY A 127 -0.67 -27.65 -8.51
N ALA A 128 -0.58 -28.22 -7.31
CA ALA A 128 -1.70 -28.29 -6.35
C ALA A 128 -2.19 -26.90 -5.86
N GLY A 129 -1.53 -25.83 -6.27
CA GLY A 129 -1.92 -24.45 -5.94
C GLY A 129 -3.21 -23.96 -6.59
N SER A 130 -3.76 -24.69 -7.55
CA SER A 130 -5.04 -24.31 -8.18
C SER A 130 -6.23 -24.48 -7.23
N ASP A 131 -6.21 -25.48 -6.38
CA ASP A 131 -7.33 -25.81 -5.50
C ASP A 131 -7.42 -24.89 -4.28
N GLY A 132 -6.33 -24.20 -3.93
CA GLY A 132 -6.27 -23.22 -2.86
C GLY A 132 -6.60 -21.78 -3.28
N ALA A 133 -6.78 -21.51 -4.56
CA ALA A 133 -6.98 -20.14 -5.07
C ALA A 133 -8.23 -19.48 -4.47
N LEU A 134 -9.35 -20.17 -4.47
CA LEU A 134 -10.63 -19.64 -3.95
C LEU A 134 -10.52 -19.34 -2.45
N SER A 135 -9.97 -20.26 -1.66
CA SER A 135 -9.78 -20.07 -0.22
C SER A 135 -8.83 -18.89 0.07
N SER A 136 -7.77 -18.73 -0.71
CA SER A 136 -6.85 -17.59 -0.59
C SER A 136 -7.56 -16.26 -0.82
N TYR A 137 -8.42 -16.15 -1.83
CA TYR A 137 -9.16 -14.91 -2.08
C TYR A 137 -10.19 -14.61 -1.00
N ILE A 138 -10.83 -15.63 -0.41
CA ILE A 138 -11.74 -15.45 0.73
C ILE A 138 -10.96 -14.92 1.95
N VAL A 139 -9.84 -15.54 2.27
CA VAL A 139 -8.97 -15.09 3.37
C VAL A 139 -8.52 -13.66 3.14
N LEU A 140 -8.08 -13.34 1.93
CA LEU A 140 -7.63 -12.01 1.55
C LEU A 140 -8.73 -10.95 1.70
N ALA A 141 -9.97 -11.26 1.33
CA ALA A 141 -11.11 -10.36 1.52
C ALA A 141 -11.39 -10.11 3.02
N ILE A 142 -11.31 -11.15 3.84
CA ILE A 142 -11.49 -11.04 5.30
C ILE A 142 -10.36 -10.18 5.90
N GLU A 143 -9.11 -10.46 5.54
CA GLU A 143 -7.94 -9.71 6.00
C GLU A 143 -8.01 -8.23 5.61
N LEU A 144 -8.44 -7.92 4.38
CA LEU A 144 -8.65 -6.54 3.93
C LEU A 144 -9.63 -5.80 4.83
N VAL A 145 -10.79 -6.40 5.09
CA VAL A 145 -11.82 -5.80 5.94
C VAL A 145 -11.29 -5.58 7.36
N VAL A 146 -10.64 -6.59 7.94
CA VAL A 146 -10.08 -6.50 9.30
C VAL A 146 -8.99 -5.43 9.39
N ILE A 147 -8.04 -5.40 8.45
CA ILE A 147 -6.94 -4.44 8.44
C ILE A 147 -7.47 -3.01 8.28
N VAL A 148 -8.34 -2.78 7.31
CA VAL A 148 -8.93 -1.43 7.09
C VAL A 148 -9.74 -0.99 8.31
N TYR A 149 -10.51 -1.89 8.91
CA TYR A 149 -11.29 -1.59 10.12
C TYR A 149 -10.40 -1.23 11.31
N LEU A 150 -9.35 -2.03 11.59
CA LEU A 150 -8.44 -1.79 12.69
C LEU A 150 -7.64 -0.49 12.50
N LEU A 151 -7.04 -0.29 11.34
CA LEU A 151 -6.26 0.92 11.03
C LEU A 151 -7.14 2.16 11.09
N THR A 152 -8.36 2.09 10.56
CA THR A 152 -9.31 3.22 10.61
C THR A 152 -9.68 3.59 12.04
N ASN A 153 -10.02 2.61 12.87
CA ASN A 153 -10.40 2.91 14.26
C ASN A 153 -9.21 3.46 15.07
N MET A 154 -8.01 2.92 14.86
CA MET A 154 -6.81 3.40 15.52
C MET A 154 -6.45 4.82 15.06
N ALA A 155 -6.50 5.10 13.77
CA ALA A 155 -6.21 6.42 13.21
C ALA A 155 -7.23 7.46 13.66
N VAL A 156 -8.52 7.16 13.60
CA VAL A 156 -9.58 8.07 14.06
C VAL A 156 -9.47 8.36 15.55
N LYS A 157 -9.15 7.34 16.36
CA LYS A 157 -8.90 7.55 17.80
C LYS A 157 -7.71 8.49 18.04
N ALA A 158 -6.63 8.33 17.29
CA ALA A 158 -5.45 9.19 17.39
C ALA A 158 -5.78 10.64 16.96
N MET A 159 -6.52 10.79 15.86
CA MET A 159 -6.97 12.12 15.40
C MET A 159 -7.87 12.82 16.42
N ASN A 160 -8.77 12.08 17.07
CA ASN A 160 -9.62 12.61 18.14
C ASN A 160 -8.81 13.03 19.39
N ASN A 161 -7.63 12.44 19.58
CA ASN A 161 -6.68 12.83 20.63
C ASN A 161 -5.79 14.02 20.22
N GLY A 162 -6.05 14.64 19.07
CA GLY A 162 -5.30 15.80 18.58
C GLY A 162 -4.03 15.46 17.78
N GLU A 163 -3.80 14.19 17.44
CA GLU A 163 -2.69 13.84 16.56
C GLU A 163 -3.01 14.25 15.12
N THR A 164 -2.05 14.90 14.47
CA THR A 164 -2.14 15.33 13.08
C THR A 164 -1.01 14.73 12.25
N PHE A 165 -1.08 14.91 10.94
CA PHE A 165 0.02 14.56 10.06
C PHE A 165 1.23 15.45 10.39
N ALA A 166 2.21 14.91 11.12
CA ALA A 166 3.41 15.64 11.52
C ALA A 166 4.56 15.34 10.55
N TYR A 167 5.19 16.41 10.06
CA TYR A 167 6.43 16.32 9.30
C TYR A 167 7.61 16.10 10.24
N GLY A 168 8.51 15.17 9.89
CA GLY A 168 9.81 15.08 10.57
C GLY A 168 10.68 16.31 10.25
N PRO A 169 11.71 16.61 11.03
CA PRO A 169 12.53 17.81 10.90
C PRO A 169 13.23 17.99 9.54
N SER A 170 13.25 16.95 8.72
CA SER A 170 13.90 16.96 7.39
C SER A 170 12.91 16.92 6.21
N PHE A 171 11.61 17.00 6.47
CA PHE A 171 10.60 16.85 5.42
C PHE A 171 9.94 18.18 5.07
N LYS A 172 9.97 18.55 3.79
CA LYS A 172 9.15 19.62 3.24
C LYS A 172 7.73 19.15 2.97
N PRO A 173 6.70 20.02 3.06
CA PRO A 173 5.35 19.69 2.63
C PRO A 173 5.36 19.14 1.20
N LEU A 174 4.56 18.10 0.95
CA LEU A 174 4.42 17.49 -0.38
C LEU A 174 3.42 18.24 -1.25
N LEU A 175 2.61 19.09 -0.60
CA LEU A 175 1.58 19.93 -1.23
C LEU A 175 1.85 21.37 -0.78
N ASP A 176 2.39 22.18 -1.69
CA ASP A 176 2.35 23.65 -1.63
C ASP A 176 1.12 24.15 -2.37
#